data_4c3a0900dcabe0c0eed1a8133156799d
#
_entry.id   4c3a0900dcabe0c0eed1a8133156799d
#
_cell.length_a   1.000
_cell.length_b   1.000
_cell.length_c   1.000
_cell.angle_alpha   90.00
_cell.angle_beta   90.00
_cell.angle_gamma   90.00
#
_symmetry.space_group_name_H-M   'P 1'
#
loop_
_entity.id
_entity.type
_entity.pdbx_description
1 polymer ?
#
loop_
_entity_poly.entity_id
_entity_poly.type
_entity_poly.pdbx_seq_one_letter_code
_entity_poly.pdbx_strand_id
1 'polypeptide(L)'
;MKEFYSQCGRKALSINLDPANDSQTASFDIDIRNLISLEDAEKKLKLGPNGSFLYCINFLNENIKWLDEQINQEKYKDYFYYLIDTPGQIEIFTISPEFKNICDYITDQKNLNVKLCCVNLIECINMCDMPKYIFSIFSVLNSMINLALPQVNFISKCDLIKQLKATHQFELSLDFYKNPNDETQLKYYFDDLKMNKKFKALNEKISQFICDYGLVGFTLLDLSNVRHLNRASYLIDKANGYIYMKELVENENLDSQVLLAQNDLENEDVIDEEYEV
;
A
#
# COMPACT_ATOMS: atom_id res chain seq x y z
N MET A 1 5.31 7.93 8.39
CA MET A 1 4.09 8.69 8.00
C MET A 1 3.42 9.40 9.18
N LYS A 2 3.07 8.74 10.30
CA LYS A 2 2.42 9.44 11.44
C LYS A 2 3.24 10.62 11.97
N GLU A 3 4.55 10.44 12.17
CA GLU A 3 5.45 11.52 12.59
C GLU A 3 5.51 12.64 11.55
N PHE A 4 5.62 12.29 10.27
CA PHE A 4 5.59 13.25 9.18
C PHE A 4 4.30 14.07 9.17
N TYR A 5 3.12 13.43 9.29
CA TYR A 5 1.85 14.14 9.38
C TYR A 5 1.77 15.03 10.62
N SER A 6 2.29 14.58 11.77
CA SER A 6 2.35 15.40 12.98
C SER A 6 3.21 16.65 12.80
N GLN A 7 4.36 16.53 12.12
CA GLN A 7 5.22 17.69 11.78
C GLN A 7 4.53 18.65 10.83
N CYS A 8 3.68 18.15 9.93
CA CYS A 8 2.85 18.95 9.04
C CYS A 8 1.59 19.51 9.71
N GLY A 9 1.41 19.35 11.02
CA GLY A 9 0.24 19.83 11.75
C GLY A 9 -1.03 19.00 11.53
N ARG A 10 -0.95 17.84 10.85
CA ARG A 10 -2.07 16.95 10.60
C ARG A 10 -2.21 15.93 11.73
N LYS A 11 -3.36 15.91 12.40
CA LYS A 11 -3.68 14.90 13.42
C LYS A 11 -4.08 13.59 12.75
N ALA A 12 -3.20 12.61 12.75
CA ALA A 12 -3.44 11.28 12.21
C ALA A 12 -3.54 10.24 13.33
N LEU A 13 -4.62 9.46 13.30
CA LEU A 13 -4.86 8.33 14.22
C LEU A 13 -4.27 7.06 13.61
N SER A 14 -3.44 6.33 14.36
CA SER A 14 -2.89 5.06 13.93
C SER A 14 -3.71 3.90 14.45
N ILE A 15 -4.14 3.02 13.53
CA ILE A 15 -4.97 1.85 13.80
C ILE A 15 -4.21 0.62 13.33
N ASN A 16 -3.94 -0.31 14.22
CA ASN A 16 -3.34 -1.60 13.90
C ASN A 16 -4.44 -2.66 13.73
N LEU A 17 -4.51 -3.26 12.55
CA LEU A 17 -5.36 -4.43 12.26
C LEU A 17 -4.52 -5.70 12.04
N ASP A 18 -3.19 -5.64 12.23
CA ASP A 18 -2.31 -6.81 12.17
C ASP A 18 -2.15 -7.43 13.56
N PRO A 19 -2.73 -8.63 13.80
CA PRO A 19 -2.64 -9.30 15.10
C PRO A 19 -1.24 -9.83 15.42
N ALA A 20 -0.32 -9.90 14.44
CA ALA A 20 1.05 -10.38 14.61
C ALA A 20 2.08 -9.26 14.77
N ASN A 21 1.66 -8.00 14.74
CA ASN A 21 2.60 -6.88 14.93
C ASN A 21 3.34 -6.99 16.27
N ASP A 22 4.66 -6.73 16.25
CA ASP A 22 5.46 -6.74 17.47
C ASP A 22 5.11 -5.52 18.34
N SER A 23 4.78 -5.78 19.61
CA SER A 23 4.45 -4.75 20.59
C SER A 23 5.63 -3.84 20.95
N GLN A 24 6.87 -4.25 20.64
CA GLN A 24 8.07 -3.49 20.96
C GLN A 24 8.44 -2.46 19.89
N THR A 25 7.97 -2.64 18.66
CA THR A 25 8.40 -1.84 17.50
C THR A 25 7.51 -0.64 17.20
N ALA A 26 6.21 -0.71 17.51
CA ALA A 26 5.29 0.39 17.22
C ALA A 26 4.16 0.49 18.25
N SER A 27 3.86 1.72 18.69
CA SER A 27 2.68 2.03 19.48
C SER A 27 1.58 2.56 18.57
N PHE A 28 0.43 1.91 18.60
CA PHE A 28 -0.77 2.34 17.88
C PHE A 28 -1.78 2.96 18.84
N ASP A 29 -2.62 3.85 18.34
CA ASP A 29 -3.68 4.48 19.14
C ASP A 29 -4.84 3.50 19.36
N ILE A 30 -5.17 2.71 18.33
CA ILE A 30 -6.15 1.62 18.37
C ILE A 30 -5.43 0.35 17.88
N ASP A 31 -5.62 -0.76 18.58
CA ASP A 31 -4.87 -1.98 18.31
C ASP A 31 -5.78 -3.21 18.43
N ILE A 32 -5.85 -4.02 17.35
CA ILE A 32 -6.63 -5.26 17.30
C ILE A 32 -6.23 -6.24 18.39
N ARG A 33 -4.97 -6.19 18.85
CA ARG A 33 -4.47 -7.07 19.93
C ARG A 33 -5.18 -6.85 21.27
N ASN A 34 -5.86 -5.70 21.45
CA ASN A 34 -6.74 -5.46 22.59
C ASN A 34 -8.08 -6.21 22.47
N LEU A 35 -8.47 -6.61 21.25
CA LEU A 35 -9.65 -7.42 20.99
C LEU A 35 -9.28 -8.91 20.92
N ILE A 36 -8.27 -9.24 20.13
CA ILE A 36 -7.77 -10.60 19.94
C ILE A 36 -6.29 -10.58 19.53
N SER A 37 -5.48 -11.44 20.15
CA SER A 37 -4.07 -11.63 19.78
C SER A 37 -3.88 -12.93 18.99
N LEU A 38 -2.84 -12.95 18.14
CA LEU A 38 -2.48 -14.15 17.39
C LEU A 38 -2.14 -15.32 18.32
N GLU A 39 -1.41 -15.04 19.40
CA GLU A 39 -1.06 -16.07 20.41
C GLU A 39 -2.28 -16.70 21.08
N ASP A 40 -3.31 -15.90 21.38
CA ASP A 40 -4.56 -16.42 21.96
C ASP A 40 -5.29 -17.34 20.99
N ALA A 41 -5.32 -16.98 19.70
CA ALA A 41 -5.93 -17.80 18.67
C ALA A 41 -5.16 -19.14 18.50
N GLU A 42 -3.84 -19.10 18.42
CA GLU A 42 -3.01 -20.30 18.30
C GLU A 42 -3.15 -21.24 19.51
N LYS A 43 -3.08 -20.69 20.72
CA LYS A 43 -3.15 -21.50 21.96
C LYS A 43 -4.54 -22.12 22.17
N LYS A 44 -5.62 -21.33 21.93
CA LYS A 44 -7.00 -21.78 22.19
C LYS A 44 -7.52 -22.73 21.12
N LEU A 45 -7.19 -22.49 19.86
CA LEU A 45 -7.77 -23.21 18.73
C LEU A 45 -6.83 -24.26 18.15
N LYS A 46 -5.56 -24.28 18.55
CA LYS A 46 -4.51 -25.18 18.03
C LYS A 46 -4.37 -25.06 16.50
N LEU A 47 -4.57 -23.87 15.97
CA LEU A 47 -4.41 -23.56 14.55
C LEU A 47 -2.94 -23.26 14.25
N GLY A 48 -2.53 -23.53 13.00
CA GLY A 48 -1.24 -23.02 12.50
C GLY A 48 -1.29 -21.51 12.27
N PRO A 49 -0.12 -20.84 12.03
CA PRO A 49 -0.03 -19.38 11.92
C PRO A 49 -1.05 -18.77 10.95
N ASN A 50 -1.13 -19.26 9.72
CA ASN A 50 -2.06 -18.72 8.71
C ASN A 50 -3.53 -18.90 9.11
N GLY A 51 -3.88 -20.03 9.73
CA GLY A 51 -5.23 -20.28 10.22
C GLY A 51 -5.60 -19.33 11.37
N SER A 52 -4.65 -19.06 12.26
CA SER A 52 -4.83 -18.12 13.37
C SER A 52 -5.01 -16.68 12.88
N PHE A 53 -4.29 -16.29 11.82
CA PHE A 53 -4.48 -14.99 11.17
C PHE A 53 -5.89 -14.82 10.60
N LEU A 54 -6.31 -15.76 9.78
CA LEU A 54 -7.66 -15.75 9.19
C LEU A 54 -8.74 -15.74 10.29
N TYR A 55 -8.52 -16.48 11.37
CA TYR A 55 -9.43 -16.47 12.51
C TYR A 55 -9.50 -15.08 13.18
N CYS A 56 -8.36 -14.41 13.38
CA CYS A 56 -8.35 -13.07 13.98
C CYS A 56 -9.11 -12.05 13.11
N ILE A 57 -8.93 -12.10 11.80
CA ILE A 57 -9.65 -11.21 10.87
C ILE A 57 -11.15 -11.53 10.86
N ASN A 58 -11.52 -12.81 10.86
CA ASN A 58 -12.94 -13.20 10.97
C ASN A 58 -13.54 -12.75 12.30
N PHE A 59 -12.82 -12.90 13.41
CA PHE A 59 -13.25 -12.46 14.73
C PHE A 59 -13.45 -10.93 14.78
N LEU A 60 -12.57 -10.16 14.15
CA LEU A 60 -12.75 -8.72 13.99
C LEU A 60 -14.00 -8.40 13.17
N ASN A 61 -14.23 -9.10 12.05
CA ASN A 61 -15.40 -8.91 11.20
C ASN A 61 -16.72 -9.19 11.98
N GLU A 62 -16.76 -10.24 12.78
CA GLU A 62 -17.90 -10.56 13.63
C GLU A 62 -18.12 -9.54 14.76
N ASN A 63 -17.05 -8.90 15.22
CA ASN A 63 -17.05 -7.91 16.30
C ASN A 63 -16.75 -6.49 15.79
N ILE A 64 -17.12 -6.16 14.56
CA ILE A 64 -16.74 -4.89 13.90
C ILE A 64 -17.18 -3.65 14.68
N LYS A 65 -18.25 -3.73 15.46
CA LYS A 65 -18.70 -2.65 16.33
C LYS A 65 -17.66 -2.22 17.36
N TRP A 66 -16.76 -3.13 17.75
CA TRP A 66 -15.64 -2.77 18.61
C TRP A 66 -14.76 -1.69 17.97
N LEU A 67 -14.47 -1.80 16.66
CA LEU A 67 -13.70 -0.79 15.95
C LEU A 67 -14.40 0.56 15.92
N ASP A 68 -15.71 0.55 15.68
CA ASP A 68 -16.57 1.74 15.73
C ASP A 68 -16.52 2.42 17.12
N GLU A 69 -16.71 1.63 18.19
CA GLU A 69 -16.59 2.11 19.56
C GLU A 69 -15.21 2.69 19.89
N GLN A 70 -14.12 2.09 19.35
CA GLN A 70 -12.78 2.60 19.58
C GLN A 70 -12.53 3.94 18.86
N ILE A 71 -12.96 4.06 17.61
CA ILE A 71 -12.77 5.29 16.82
C ILE A 71 -13.61 6.44 17.38
N ASN A 72 -14.84 6.16 17.83
CA ASN A 72 -15.76 7.17 18.36
C ASN A 72 -15.50 7.57 19.82
N GLN A 73 -14.39 7.14 20.44
CA GLN A 73 -14.03 7.61 21.79
C GLN A 73 -13.82 9.13 21.79
N GLU A 74 -14.25 9.80 22.86
CA GLU A 74 -14.15 11.26 23.02
C GLU A 74 -12.73 11.80 22.79
N LYS A 75 -11.70 11.05 23.19
CA LYS A 75 -10.29 11.42 23.01
C LYS A 75 -9.85 11.51 21.53
N TYR A 76 -10.60 10.92 20.59
CA TYR A 76 -10.29 10.89 19.17
C TYR A 76 -11.20 11.77 18.30
N LYS A 77 -12.07 12.53 18.91
CA LYS A 77 -13.08 13.37 18.26
C LYS A 77 -12.51 14.37 17.24
N ASP A 78 -11.26 14.82 17.47
CA ASP A 78 -10.58 15.79 16.62
C ASP A 78 -9.65 15.13 15.56
N TYR A 79 -9.73 13.81 15.41
CA TYR A 79 -8.94 13.09 14.43
C TYR A 79 -9.79 12.76 13.21
N PHE A 80 -9.40 13.30 12.06
CA PHE A 80 -10.11 13.11 10.79
C PHE A 80 -9.31 12.34 9.75
N TYR A 81 -8.09 11.90 10.09
CA TYR A 81 -7.22 11.14 9.22
C TYR A 81 -6.75 9.86 9.90
N TYR A 82 -6.92 8.73 9.24
CA TYR A 82 -6.63 7.43 9.80
C TYR A 82 -5.52 6.75 9.01
N LEU A 83 -4.52 6.23 9.72
CA LEU A 83 -3.48 5.36 9.18
C LEU A 83 -3.74 3.95 9.68
N ILE A 84 -4.22 3.10 8.80
CA ILE A 84 -4.59 1.73 9.11
C ILE A 84 -3.47 0.81 8.65
N ASP A 85 -2.83 0.15 9.60
CA ASP A 85 -1.83 -0.88 9.37
C ASP A 85 -2.52 -2.25 9.27
N THR A 86 -2.20 -2.99 8.22
CA THR A 86 -2.88 -4.25 7.88
C THR A 86 -1.88 -5.39 7.78
N PRO A 87 -2.30 -6.64 8.01
CA PRO A 87 -1.42 -7.78 7.86
C PRO A 87 -0.73 -7.81 6.50
N GLY A 88 0.56 -8.15 6.46
CA GLY A 88 1.34 -8.21 5.22
C GLY A 88 1.08 -9.44 4.34
N GLN A 89 0.21 -10.35 4.77
CA GLN A 89 -0.10 -11.57 4.02
C GLN A 89 -1.11 -11.29 2.91
N ILE A 90 -0.70 -11.52 1.67
CA ILE A 90 -1.52 -11.22 0.48
C ILE A 90 -2.82 -12.05 0.44
N GLU A 91 -2.81 -13.25 1.02
CA GLU A 91 -3.96 -14.13 1.06
C GLU A 91 -5.17 -13.49 1.74
N ILE A 92 -4.95 -12.61 2.72
CA ILE A 92 -6.01 -11.90 3.44
C ILE A 92 -6.79 -10.97 2.50
N PHE A 93 -6.09 -10.34 1.56
CA PHE A 93 -6.70 -9.40 0.61
C PHE A 93 -7.25 -10.06 -0.64
N THR A 94 -6.82 -11.29 -0.93
CA THR A 94 -7.12 -11.96 -2.20
C THR A 94 -8.12 -13.11 -2.07
N ILE A 95 -8.22 -13.71 -0.88
CA ILE A 95 -9.03 -14.91 -0.66
C ILE A 95 -10.13 -14.66 0.37
N SER A 96 -9.85 -13.85 1.39
CA SER A 96 -10.75 -13.67 2.52
C SER A 96 -11.79 -12.57 2.24
N PRO A 97 -13.09 -12.90 2.16
CA PRO A 97 -14.15 -11.90 2.02
C PRO A 97 -14.33 -11.06 3.30
N GLU A 98 -13.86 -11.55 4.44
CA GLU A 98 -14.03 -10.89 5.75
C GLU A 98 -13.33 -9.54 5.77
N PHE A 99 -12.13 -9.46 5.20
CA PHE A 99 -11.40 -8.18 5.14
C PHE A 99 -12.11 -7.17 4.24
N LYS A 100 -12.68 -7.63 3.11
CA LYS A 100 -13.52 -6.79 2.24
C LYS A 100 -14.74 -6.26 3.02
N ASN A 101 -15.42 -7.12 3.80
CA ASN A 101 -16.57 -6.71 4.61
C ASN A 101 -16.19 -5.64 5.65
N ILE A 102 -15.00 -5.74 6.26
CA ILE A 102 -14.46 -4.72 7.18
C ILE A 102 -14.28 -3.39 6.44
N CYS A 103 -13.67 -3.40 5.25
CA CYS A 103 -13.50 -2.20 4.43
C CYS A 103 -14.85 -1.58 4.03
N ASP A 104 -15.80 -2.41 3.63
CA ASP A 104 -17.15 -1.96 3.26
C ASP A 104 -17.88 -1.34 4.47
N TYR A 105 -17.75 -1.93 5.66
CA TYR A 105 -18.31 -1.34 6.89
C TYR A 105 -17.72 0.03 7.20
N ILE A 106 -16.39 0.18 7.06
CA ILE A 106 -15.69 1.45 7.32
C ILE A 106 -16.13 2.54 6.32
N THR A 107 -16.38 2.17 5.07
CA THR A 107 -16.77 3.11 4.01
C THR A 107 -18.26 3.42 3.96
N ASP A 108 -19.11 2.59 4.55
CA ASP A 108 -20.56 2.78 4.52
C ASP A 108 -20.95 4.08 5.25
N GLN A 109 -21.76 4.91 4.57
CA GLN A 109 -22.28 6.18 5.10
C GLN A 109 -23.13 6.03 6.37
N LYS A 110 -23.71 4.85 6.60
CA LYS A 110 -24.52 4.54 7.80
C LYS A 110 -23.68 4.16 9.01
N ASN A 111 -22.41 3.84 8.79
CA ASN A 111 -21.47 3.40 9.81
C ASN A 111 -20.41 4.48 10.05
N LEU A 112 -19.15 4.20 9.75
CA LEU A 112 -18.04 5.12 10.01
C LEU A 112 -17.89 6.23 8.95
N ASN A 113 -18.39 6.01 7.72
CA ASN A 113 -18.34 6.96 6.60
C ASN A 113 -16.91 7.50 6.30
N VAL A 114 -15.91 6.62 6.37
CA VAL A 114 -14.51 6.97 6.13
C VAL A 114 -14.16 6.69 4.67
N LYS A 115 -13.51 7.64 4.00
CA LYS A 115 -12.96 7.46 2.65
C LYS A 115 -11.65 6.68 2.73
N LEU A 116 -11.66 5.42 2.31
CA LEU A 116 -10.46 4.58 2.30
C LEU A 116 -9.68 4.72 0.98
N CYS A 117 -8.36 4.63 1.10
CA CYS A 117 -7.43 4.43 -0.01
C CYS A 117 -6.49 3.29 0.35
N CYS A 118 -6.34 2.31 -0.52
CA CYS A 118 -5.38 1.22 -0.35
C CYS A 118 -4.00 1.69 -0.79
N VAL A 119 -2.99 1.50 0.06
CA VAL A 119 -1.59 1.79 -0.23
C VAL A 119 -0.81 0.49 -0.29
N ASN A 120 -0.35 0.11 -1.49
CA ASN A 120 0.49 -1.06 -1.66
C ASN A 120 1.96 -0.67 -1.63
N LEU A 121 2.74 -1.39 -0.83
CA LEU A 121 4.17 -1.21 -0.70
C LEU A 121 4.90 -2.44 -1.24
N ILE A 122 5.67 -2.27 -2.30
CA ILE A 122 6.52 -3.30 -2.89
C ILE A 122 7.97 -2.94 -2.62
N GLU A 123 8.78 -3.89 -2.14
CA GLU A 123 10.19 -3.61 -1.93
C GLU A 123 10.95 -3.53 -3.27
N CYS A 124 11.88 -2.57 -3.39
CA CYS A 124 12.67 -2.37 -4.60
C CYS A 124 13.51 -3.60 -5.00
N ILE A 125 13.83 -4.48 -4.05
CA ILE A 125 14.53 -5.74 -4.33
C ILE A 125 13.75 -6.66 -5.28
N ASN A 126 12.43 -6.55 -5.32
CA ASN A 126 11.60 -7.33 -6.26
C ASN A 126 11.83 -6.92 -7.72
N MET A 127 12.36 -5.71 -7.96
CA MET A 127 12.71 -5.23 -9.30
C MET A 127 13.98 -5.92 -9.87
N CYS A 128 14.82 -6.51 -9.00
CA CYS A 128 16.03 -7.23 -9.42
C CYS A 128 15.72 -8.59 -10.04
N ASP A 129 14.47 -9.07 -9.96
CA ASP A 129 14.03 -10.38 -10.44
C ASP A 129 12.68 -10.20 -11.14
N MET A 130 12.67 -10.26 -12.45
CA MET A 130 11.45 -10.02 -13.24
C MET A 130 10.26 -10.92 -12.86
N PRO A 131 10.41 -12.22 -12.61
CA PRO A 131 9.33 -13.05 -12.07
C PRO A 131 8.72 -12.52 -10.78
N LYS A 132 9.54 -12.00 -9.85
CA LYS A 132 9.06 -11.39 -8.61
C LYS A 132 8.34 -10.07 -8.86
N TYR A 133 8.89 -9.26 -9.78
CA TYR A 133 8.25 -8.01 -10.17
C TYR A 133 6.88 -8.25 -10.81
N ILE A 134 6.77 -9.20 -11.74
CA ILE A 134 5.51 -9.60 -12.36
C ILE A 134 4.53 -10.13 -11.32
N PHE A 135 4.99 -10.96 -10.39
CA PHE A 135 4.16 -11.41 -9.28
C PHE A 135 3.64 -10.24 -8.45
N SER A 136 4.47 -9.23 -8.22
CA SER A 136 4.06 -8.00 -7.52
C SER A 136 2.96 -7.24 -8.26
N ILE A 137 3.07 -7.12 -9.60
CA ILE A 137 2.01 -6.51 -10.44
C ILE A 137 0.69 -7.28 -10.29
N PHE A 138 0.74 -8.62 -10.42
CA PHE A 138 -0.46 -9.44 -10.24
C PHE A 138 -1.06 -9.33 -8.85
N SER A 139 -0.22 -9.25 -7.83
CA SER A 139 -0.65 -9.10 -6.45
C SER A 139 -1.42 -7.79 -6.25
N VAL A 140 -0.89 -6.71 -6.82
CA VAL A 140 -1.52 -5.39 -6.81
C VAL A 140 -2.84 -5.40 -7.56
N LEU A 141 -2.87 -5.96 -8.78
CA LEU A 141 -4.10 -6.09 -9.57
C LEU A 141 -5.18 -6.90 -8.82
N ASN A 142 -4.78 -8.01 -8.19
CA ASN A 142 -5.70 -8.85 -7.45
C ASN A 142 -6.29 -8.11 -6.23
N SER A 143 -5.47 -7.39 -5.47
CA SER A 143 -5.95 -6.55 -4.37
C SER A 143 -6.90 -5.45 -4.86
N MET A 144 -6.61 -4.83 -6.00
CA MET A 144 -7.45 -3.81 -6.62
C MET A 144 -8.84 -4.34 -6.98
N ILE A 145 -8.90 -5.51 -7.60
CA ILE A 145 -10.16 -6.14 -7.99
C ILE A 145 -10.97 -6.57 -6.77
N ASN A 146 -10.33 -7.18 -5.78
CA ASN A 146 -11.02 -7.70 -4.61
C ASN A 146 -11.49 -6.62 -3.64
N LEU A 147 -10.63 -5.64 -3.34
CA LEU A 147 -10.98 -4.57 -2.40
C LEU A 147 -11.90 -3.52 -3.02
N ALA A 148 -11.77 -3.28 -4.35
CA ALA A 148 -12.52 -2.25 -5.08
C ALA A 148 -12.41 -0.85 -4.42
N LEU A 149 -11.22 -0.52 -3.89
CA LEU A 149 -10.89 0.76 -3.27
C LEU A 149 -9.96 1.56 -4.19
N PRO A 150 -9.96 2.90 -4.12
CA PRO A 150 -8.89 3.71 -4.70
C PRO A 150 -7.54 3.22 -4.21
N GLN A 151 -6.54 3.15 -5.09
CA GLN A 151 -5.29 2.49 -4.80
C GLN A 151 -4.09 3.32 -5.26
N VAL A 152 -3.05 3.36 -4.45
CA VAL A 152 -1.75 3.95 -4.76
C VAL A 152 -0.66 2.92 -4.49
N ASN A 153 0.26 2.74 -5.46
CA ASN A 153 1.29 1.71 -5.36
C ASN A 153 2.67 2.35 -5.31
N PHE A 154 3.46 1.95 -4.33
CA PHE A 154 4.81 2.45 -4.14
C PHE A 154 5.84 1.33 -4.22
N ILE A 155 6.98 1.64 -4.84
CA ILE A 155 8.21 0.88 -4.70
C ILE A 155 8.96 1.49 -3.51
N SER A 156 9.03 0.76 -2.43
CA SER A 156 9.62 1.19 -1.16
C SER A 156 11.10 0.79 -1.05
N LYS A 157 11.79 1.36 -0.05
CA LYS A 157 13.21 1.14 0.23
C LYS A 157 14.13 1.55 -0.95
N CYS A 158 13.76 2.64 -1.63
CA CYS A 158 14.51 3.11 -2.80
C CYS A 158 15.94 3.57 -2.47
N ASP A 159 16.23 3.86 -1.20
CA ASP A 159 17.59 4.06 -0.68
C ASP A 159 18.56 2.91 -1.04
N LEU A 160 18.06 1.69 -1.19
CA LEU A 160 18.84 0.51 -1.57
C LEU A 160 19.13 0.43 -3.08
N ILE A 161 18.44 1.18 -3.94
CA ILE A 161 18.56 1.08 -5.40
C ILE A 161 20.03 1.29 -5.85
N LYS A 162 20.72 2.27 -5.28
CA LYS A 162 22.14 2.55 -5.62
C LYS A 162 23.05 1.35 -5.32
N GLN A 163 22.81 0.65 -4.22
CA GLN A 163 23.57 -0.56 -3.85
C GLN A 163 23.23 -1.73 -4.78
N LEU A 164 21.95 -1.90 -5.11
CA LEU A 164 21.49 -2.94 -6.00
C LEU A 164 22.03 -2.75 -7.44
N LYS A 165 22.06 -1.52 -7.95
CA LYS A 165 22.67 -1.19 -9.24
C LYS A 165 24.18 -1.51 -9.27
N ALA A 166 24.90 -1.24 -8.20
CA ALA A 166 26.33 -1.54 -8.09
C ALA A 166 26.63 -3.06 -8.20
N THR A 167 25.67 -3.90 -7.85
CA THR A 167 25.77 -5.37 -7.97
C THR A 167 25.28 -5.91 -9.32
N HIS A 168 24.93 -5.05 -10.27
CA HIS A 168 24.40 -5.39 -11.61
C HIS A 168 23.09 -6.21 -11.58
N GLN A 169 22.27 -6.00 -10.55
CA GLN A 169 20.98 -6.68 -10.41
C GLN A 169 19.82 -5.96 -11.12
N PHE A 170 20.06 -4.74 -11.64
CA PHE A 170 19.08 -3.99 -12.41
C PHE A 170 19.38 -4.09 -13.90
N GLU A 171 18.49 -4.68 -14.68
CA GLU A 171 18.65 -4.85 -16.14
C GLU A 171 17.84 -3.84 -16.95
N LEU A 172 16.83 -3.21 -16.34
CA LEU A 172 15.91 -2.30 -17.01
C LEU A 172 15.94 -0.90 -16.39
N SER A 173 15.42 0.10 -17.11
CA SER A 173 15.27 1.47 -16.63
C SER A 173 14.25 1.56 -15.49
N LEU A 174 14.39 2.56 -14.62
CA LEU A 174 13.42 2.82 -13.57
C LEU A 174 12.03 3.15 -14.12
N ASP A 175 11.96 3.82 -15.27
CA ASP A 175 10.70 4.15 -15.94
C ASP A 175 9.90 2.92 -16.33
N PHE A 176 10.55 1.85 -16.74
CA PHE A 176 9.87 0.57 -16.97
C PHE A 176 9.21 0.02 -15.71
N TYR A 177 9.88 0.11 -14.57
CA TYR A 177 9.32 -0.38 -13.29
C TYR A 177 8.24 0.55 -12.74
N LYS A 178 8.29 1.85 -13.08
CA LYS A 178 7.18 2.75 -12.72
C LYS A 178 5.94 2.46 -13.56
N ASN A 179 6.11 2.20 -14.85
CA ASN A 179 5.02 2.02 -15.81
C ASN A 179 5.22 0.76 -16.67
N PRO A 180 4.82 -0.43 -16.20
CA PRO A 180 5.09 -1.71 -16.88
C PRO A 180 4.17 -1.96 -18.09
N ASN A 181 3.99 -0.95 -18.96
CA ASN A 181 3.06 -1.01 -20.10
C ASN A 181 3.76 -1.32 -21.43
N ASP A 182 5.06 -1.57 -21.43
CA ASP A 182 5.82 -1.90 -22.64
C ASP A 182 5.85 -3.41 -22.89
N GLU A 183 4.91 -3.88 -23.73
CA GLU A 183 4.80 -5.28 -24.12
C GLU A 183 6.09 -5.82 -24.78
N THR A 184 6.83 -4.96 -25.51
CA THR A 184 8.02 -5.36 -26.23
C THR A 184 9.15 -5.69 -25.24
N GLN A 185 9.35 -4.87 -24.22
CA GLN A 185 10.35 -5.11 -23.18
C GLN A 185 10.01 -6.34 -22.35
N LEU A 186 8.73 -6.52 -21.97
CA LEU A 186 8.28 -7.72 -21.25
C LEU A 186 8.51 -9.00 -22.08
N LYS A 187 8.17 -8.98 -23.37
CA LYS A 187 8.40 -10.12 -24.27
C LYS A 187 9.88 -10.43 -24.43
N TYR A 188 10.71 -9.40 -24.65
CA TYR A 188 12.16 -9.57 -24.78
C TYR A 188 12.74 -10.27 -23.55
N TYR A 189 12.35 -9.84 -22.37
CA TYR A 189 12.81 -10.44 -21.12
C TYR A 189 12.36 -11.91 -20.95
N PHE A 190 11.11 -12.20 -21.28
CA PHE A 190 10.60 -13.58 -21.22
C PHE A 190 11.25 -14.52 -22.25
N ASP A 191 11.66 -13.99 -23.41
CA ASP A 191 12.35 -14.77 -24.43
C ASP A 191 13.80 -15.08 -24.03
N ASP A 192 14.45 -14.17 -23.28
CA ASP A 192 15.83 -14.34 -22.79
C ASP A 192 15.90 -15.34 -21.61
N LEU A 193 14.84 -15.46 -20.81
CA LEU A 193 14.72 -16.53 -19.84
C LEU A 193 14.70 -17.86 -20.58
N LYS A 194 15.76 -18.68 -20.44
CA LYS A 194 15.90 -20.04 -21.02
C LYS A 194 14.79 -20.99 -20.55
N MET A 195 13.55 -20.55 -20.59
CA MET A 195 12.39 -21.30 -20.16
C MET A 195 11.93 -22.30 -21.23
N ASN A 196 11.30 -23.35 -20.77
CA ASN A 196 10.77 -24.40 -21.64
C ASN A 196 9.73 -23.81 -22.61
N LYS A 197 9.79 -24.17 -23.89
CA LYS A 197 8.88 -23.69 -24.97
C LYS A 197 7.39 -23.74 -24.61
N LYS A 198 6.99 -24.64 -23.67
CA LYS A 198 5.62 -24.71 -23.16
C LYS A 198 5.16 -23.44 -22.45
N PHE A 199 6.06 -22.69 -21.85
CA PHE A 199 5.73 -21.46 -21.11
C PHE A 199 5.75 -20.21 -22.00
N LYS A 200 6.27 -20.30 -23.24
CA LYS A 200 6.32 -19.15 -24.14
C LYS A 200 4.92 -18.56 -24.40
N ALA A 201 3.96 -19.37 -24.74
CA ALA A 201 2.58 -18.94 -24.98
C ALA A 201 1.90 -18.37 -23.71
N LEU A 202 2.29 -18.88 -22.53
CA LEU A 202 1.80 -18.34 -21.25
C LEU A 202 2.42 -16.96 -21.00
N ASN A 203 3.73 -16.81 -21.20
CA ASN A 203 4.44 -15.56 -21.00
C ASN A 203 3.94 -14.46 -21.94
N GLU A 204 3.69 -14.78 -23.22
CA GLU A 204 3.07 -13.86 -24.17
C GLU A 204 1.70 -13.37 -23.68
N LYS A 205 0.87 -14.27 -23.17
CA LYS A 205 -0.43 -13.91 -22.61
C LYS A 205 -0.33 -13.09 -21.33
N ILE A 206 0.67 -13.37 -20.48
CA ILE A 206 0.94 -12.59 -19.27
C ILE A 206 1.37 -11.18 -19.65
N SER A 207 2.32 -11.03 -20.60
CA SER A 207 2.76 -9.72 -21.09
C SER A 207 1.59 -8.92 -21.64
N GLN A 208 0.79 -9.54 -22.52
CA GLN A 208 -0.40 -8.91 -23.09
C GLN A 208 -1.40 -8.49 -22.02
N PHE A 209 -1.65 -9.37 -21.02
CA PHE A 209 -2.57 -9.07 -19.94
C PHE A 209 -2.09 -7.86 -19.11
N ILE A 210 -0.79 -7.77 -18.76
CA ILE A 210 -0.25 -6.64 -18.01
C ILE A 210 -0.41 -5.33 -18.80
N CYS A 211 -0.14 -5.36 -20.12
CA CYS A 211 -0.27 -4.19 -20.98
C CYS A 211 -1.74 -3.78 -21.22
N ASP A 212 -2.63 -4.74 -21.45
CA ASP A 212 -4.06 -4.49 -21.67
C ASP A 212 -4.75 -3.88 -20.42
N TYR A 213 -4.29 -4.31 -19.24
CA TYR A 213 -4.78 -3.78 -17.96
C TYR A 213 -3.95 -2.64 -17.41
N GLY A 214 -3.13 -1.95 -18.16
CA GLY A 214 -2.20 -0.85 -17.81
C GLY A 214 -2.58 0.13 -16.68
N LEU A 215 -3.32 -0.36 -15.69
CA LEU A 215 -3.83 0.37 -14.52
C LEU A 215 -2.84 0.38 -13.36
N VAL A 216 -1.78 -0.45 -13.42
CA VAL A 216 -0.79 -0.54 -12.35
C VAL A 216 0.39 0.33 -12.70
N GLY A 217 0.49 1.47 -12.05
CA GLY A 217 1.69 2.29 -12.03
C GLY A 217 2.30 2.28 -10.61
N PHE A 218 3.59 2.50 -10.53
CA PHE A 218 4.32 2.59 -9.27
C PHE A 218 5.03 3.92 -9.14
N THR A 219 5.10 4.43 -7.92
CA THR A 219 5.87 5.62 -7.56
C THR A 219 6.99 5.21 -6.61
N LEU A 220 8.19 5.74 -6.81
CA LEU A 220 9.32 5.46 -5.91
C LEU A 220 9.09 6.10 -4.54
N LEU A 221 9.42 5.37 -3.48
CA LEU A 221 9.27 5.83 -2.10
C LEU A 221 10.55 5.56 -1.30
N ASP A 222 11.17 6.65 -0.87
CA ASP A 222 12.25 6.67 0.11
C ASP A 222 11.76 7.43 1.35
N LEU A 223 11.67 6.75 2.50
CA LEU A 223 11.20 7.36 3.75
C LEU A 223 12.20 8.34 4.36
N SER A 224 13.46 8.32 3.94
CA SER A 224 14.49 9.28 4.38
C SER A 224 14.41 10.61 3.62
N ASN A 225 13.73 10.63 2.47
CA ASN A 225 13.62 11.79 1.61
C ASN A 225 12.23 12.48 1.79
N VAL A 226 12.25 13.70 2.30
CA VAL A 226 11.02 14.48 2.57
C VAL A 226 10.21 14.75 1.30
N ARG A 227 10.85 14.90 0.12
CA ARG A 227 10.16 15.10 -1.15
C ARG A 227 9.32 13.87 -1.53
N HIS A 228 9.87 12.65 -1.33
CA HIS A 228 9.12 11.42 -1.55
C HIS A 228 7.93 11.30 -0.59
N LEU A 229 8.09 11.70 0.68
CA LEU A 229 7.00 11.70 1.65
C LEU A 229 5.90 12.70 1.28
N ASN A 230 6.25 13.90 0.84
CA ASN A 230 5.30 14.90 0.34
C ASN A 230 4.52 14.36 -0.86
N ARG A 231 5.23 13.83 -1.87
CA ARG A 231 4.62 13.22 -3.06
C ARG A 231 3.69 12.08 -2.70
N ALA A 232 4.12 11.17 -1.83
CA ALA A 232 3.30 10.06 -1.37
C ALA A 232 2.03 10.54 -0.65
N SER A 233 2.16 11.53 0.26
CA SER A 233 1.01 12.13 0.94
C SER A 233 0.01 12.74 -0.04
N TYR A 234 0.50 13.49 -1.04
CA TYR A 234 -0.35 14.10 -2.05
C TYR A 234 -1.10 13.05 -2.89
N LEU A 235 -0.41 12.01 -3.35
CA LEU A 235 -1.02 10.94 -4.15
C LEU A 235 -2.11 10.20 -3.36
N ILE A 236 -1.87 9.92 -2.08
CA ILE A 236 -2.85 9.30 -1.18
C ILE A 236 -4.04 10.24 -0.97
N ASP A 237 -3.79 11.53 -0.69
CA ASP A 237 -4.84 12.53 -0.47
C ASP A 237 -5.69 12.76 -1.73
N LYS A 238 -5.07 12.67 -2.92
CA LYS A 238 -5.76 12.73 -4.21
C LYS A 238 -6.64 11.49 -4.43
N ALA A 239 -6.10 10.31 -4.14
CA ALA A 239 -6.81 9.04 -4.34
C ALA A 239 -8.02 8.89 -3.40
N ASN A 240 -7.93 9.32 -2.14
CA ASN A 240 -9.04 9.26 -1.19
C ASN A 240 -9.99 10.48 -1.27
N GLY A 241 -9.65 11.48 -2.09
CA GLY A 241 -10.44 12.69 -2.27
C GLY A 241 -10.27 13.73 -1.16
N TYR A 242 -9.31 13.57 -0.25
CA TYR A 242 -9.06 14.49 0.86
C TYR A 242 -8.65 15.90 0.37
N ILE A 243 -7.97 15.99 -0.76
CA ILE A 243 -7.59 17.28 -1.38
C ILE A 243 -8.83 18.15 -1.63
N TYR A 244 -9.90 17.58 -2.15
CA TYR A 244 -11.13 18.31 -2.48
C TYR A 244 -11.90 18.74 -1.23
N MET A 245 -11.73 18.05 -0.09
CA MET A 245 -12.32 18.46 1.19
C MET A 245 -11.63 19.70 1.76
N LYS A 246 -10.34 19.90 1.47
CA LYS A 246 -9.54 21.05 1.92
C LYS A 246 -9.95 22.34 1.22
N GLU A 247 -10.30 22.27 -0.06
CA GLU A 247 -10.79 23.42 -0.83
C GLU A 247 -12.09 23.99 -0.26
N LEU A 248 -12.86 23.17 0.49
CA LEU A 248 -14.11 23.57 1.14
C LEU A 248 -13.90 24.17 2.55
N VAL A 249 -12.74 23.96 3.16
CA VAL A 249 -12.37 24.48 4.48
C VAL A 249 -11.23 25.46 4.29
N GLU A 250 -11.56 26.75 4.25
CA GLU A 250 -10.61 27.87 4.16
C GLU A 250 -9.57 27.83 5.30
N ASN A 251 -8.44 27.16 5.08
CA ASN A 251 -7.29 27.18 5.97
C ASN A 251 -6.02 27.49 5.15
N GLU A 252 -5.57 28.75 5.25
CA GLU A 252 -4.44 29.34 4.51
C GLU A 252 -3.10 28.56 4.66
N ASN A 253 -2.91 27.78 5.72
CA ASN A 253 -1.66 27.04 5.94
C ASN A 253 -1.59 25.67 5.21
N LEU A 254 -2.69 25.21 4.65
CA LEU A 254 -2.75 23.94 3.93
C LEU A 254 -2.38 24.07 2.44
N ASP A 255 -2.63 25.25 1.87
CA ASP A 255 -2.37 25.53 0.45
C ASP A 255 -0.88 25.44 0.09
N SER A 256 0.00 25.85 0.99
CA SER A 256 1.45 25.81 0.74
C SER A 256 2.01 24.40 0.64
N GLN A 257 1.47 23.42 1.39
CA GLN A 257 1.91 22.03 1.32
C GLN A 257 1.37 21.30 0.08
N VAL A 258 0.14 21.61 -0.31
CA VAL A 258 -0.45 21.09 -1.56
C VAL A 258 0.31 21.64 -2.76
N LEU A 259 0.65 22.94 -2.76
CA LEU A 259 1.45 23.58 -3.82
C LEU A 259 2.88 23.02 -3.88
N LEU A 260 3.54 22.79 -2.75
CA LEU A 260 4.87 22.16 -2.72
C LEU A 260 4.81 20.72 -3.27
N ALA A 261 3.80 19.95 -2.88
CA ALA A 261 3.63 18.59 -3.37
C ALA A 261 3.23 18.55 -4.86
N GLN A 262 2.47 19.54 -5.37
CA GLN A 262 2.21 19.68 -6.80
C GLN A 262 3.49 20.01 -7.59
N ASN A 263 4.32 20.91 -7.09
CA ASN A 263 5.62 21.22 -7.69
C ASN A 263 6.56 19.99 -7.69
N ASP A 264 6.52 19.19 -6.62
CA ASP A 264 7.30 17.95 -6.53
C ASP A 264 6.79 16.88 -7.52
N LEU A 265 5.50 16.90 -7.90
CA LEU A 265 4.96 16.03 -8.97
C LEU A 265 5.35 16.50 -10.38
N GLU A 266 5.30 17.81 -10.63
CA GLU A 266 5.74 18.37 -11.92
C GLU A 266 7.24 18.15 -12.16
N ASN A 267 8.01 17.93 -11.10
CA ASN A 267 9.43 17.61 -11.12
C ASN A 267 9.69 16.12 -10.75
N GLU A 268 8.76 15.22 -11.01
CA GLU A 268 8.87 13.79 -10.67
C GLU A 268 10.16 13.17 -11.26
N ASP A 269 10.47 13.46 -12.51
CA ASP A 269 11.67 12.95 -13.17
C ASP A 269 12.95 13.44 -12.47
N VAL A 270 13.00 14.70 -12.04
CA VAL A 270 14.16 15.26 -11.33
C VAL A 270 14.38 14.62 -9.96
N ILE A 271 13.29 14.27 -9.26
CA ILE A 271 13.39 13.60 -7.96
C ILE A 271 13.87 12.16 -8.14
N ASP A 272 13.40 11.48 -9.18
CA ASP A 272 13.74 10.09 -9.46
C ASP A 272 15.12 9.95 -10.14
N GLU A 273 15.65 11.00 -10.83
CA GLU A 273 17.00 11.05 -11.38
C GLU A 273 18.09 10.77 -10.34
N GLU A 274 17.86 11.08 -9.06
CA GLU A 274 18.81 10.75 -7.98
C GLU A 274 19.07 9.24 -7.85
N TYR A 275 18.16 8.40 -8.36
CA TYR A 275 18.25 6.93 -8.34
C TYR A 275 18.63 6.34 -9.71
N GLU A 276 18.74 7.15 -10.77
CA GLU A 276 19.11 6.72 -12.11
C GLU A 276 20.64 6.65 -12.36
N VAL A 277 21.45 7.32 -11.52
CA VAL A 277 22.91 7.44 -11.68
C VAL A 277 23.66 6.22 -11.17
#